data_6d2e9146ba6f2c847c6e1d3299f4ffc7
#
_entry.id   6d2e9146ba6f2c847c6e1d3299f4ffc7
#
_cell.length_a   1.000
_cell.length_b   1.000
_cell.length_c   1.000
_cell.angle_alpha   90.00
_cell.angle_beta   90.00
_cell.angle_gamma   90.00
#
_symmetry.space_group_name_H-M   'P 1'
#
loop_
_entity.id
_entity.type
_entity.pdbx_description
1 polymer ?
#
loop_
_entity_poly.entity_id
_entity_poly.type
_entity_poly.pdbx_seq_one_letter_code
_entity_poly.pdbx_strand_id
1 'polypeptide(L)'
;HYNGFFYDVMPPFCLGVGATAIGDFASAAGDLSVPTELAEACAHAVINSGIDLAVSYNMQVDHGFAQPLEFLLGGLDRVPVLPVFINGVAAPLPGFQRTRLLGEAMGRFLNTLNKRVLILGSGGLSHQPPVPELAKADAHLRDRLLGGGKQLPPDERELRQQRVISAARRFTEDPHSLHPLNPVWDNRF
;
A
#
# COMPACT_ATOMS: atom_id res chain seq x y z
N HIS A 1 2.33 -3.89 2.04
CA HIS A 1 2.18 -4.14 0.61
C HIS A 1 1.54 -5.49 0.31
N TYR A 2 1.88 -6.59 0.98
CA TYR A 2 1.40 -7.92 0.64
C TYR A 2 1.34 -8.86 1.85
N ASN A 3 0.84 -8.35 2.95
CA ASN A 3 0.67 -9.16 4.16
C ASN A 3 -0.50 -10.16 4.09
N GLY A 4 -0.85 -10.59 2.91
CA GLY A 4 -1.90 -11.55 2.70
C GLY A 4 -3.31 -10.98 2.65
N PHE A 5 -3.51 -9.74 3.10
CA PHE A 5 -4.82 -9.11 3.14
C PHE A 5 -5.49 -9.01 1.76
N PHE A 6 -4.70 -8.73 0.72
CA PHE A 6 -5.22 -8.57 -0.64
C PHE A 6 -5.12 -9.83 -1.51
N TYR A 7 -4.52 -10.93 -1.03
CA TYR A 7 -4.34 -12.12 -1.88
C TYR A 7 -5.63 -12.91 -2.08
N ASP A 8 -6.53 -12.90 -1.13
CA ASP A 8 -7.86 -13.49 -1.27
C ASP A 8 -8.75 -12.64 -2.20
N VAL A 9 -8.73 -11.33 -2.00
CA VAL A 9 -9.39 -10.36 -2.88
C VAL A 9 -8.35 -9.35 -3.33
N MET A 10 -7.86 -9.47 -4.55
CA MET A 10 -6.80 -8.61 -5.09
C MET A 10 -7.40 -7.40 -5.83
N PRO A 11 -7.70 -6.30 -5.14
CA PRO A 11 -8.29 -5.14 -5.77
C PRO A 11 -7.22 -4.33 -6.51
N PRO A 12 -7.55 -3.69 -7.63
CA PRO A 12 -6.68 -2.71 -8.26
C PRO A 12 -6.45 -1.48 -7.37
N PHE A 13 -7.51 -1.08 -6.65
CA PHE A 13 -7.53 0.07 -5.74
C PHE A 13 -8.32 -0.26 -4.48
N CYS A 14 -7.89 0.27 -3.34
CA CYS A 14 -8.63 0.13 -2.10
C CYS A 14 -8.51 1.42 -1.27
N LEU A 15 -9.61 1.85 -0.67
CA LEU A 15 -9.65 2.93 0.32
C LEU A 15 -9.98 2.33 1.68
N GLY A 16 -9.21 2.68 2.70
CA GLY A 16 -9.51 2.33 4.08
C GLY A 16 -10.45 3.35 4.72
N VAL A 17 -11.58 2.89 5.26
CA VAL A 17 -12.46 3.67 6.15
C VAL A 17 -12.11 3.47 7.62
N GLY A 18 -11.24 2.51 7.90
CA GLY A 18 -10.47 2.31 9.12
C GLY A 18 -9.14 1.69 8.74
N ALA A 19 -8.07 2.03 9.45
CA ALA A 19 -6.75 1.51 9.16
C ALA A 19 -5.86 1.39 10.39
N THR A 20 -5.07 0.32 10.44
CA THR A 20 -4.12 0.03 11.52
C THR A 20 -2.76 -0.29 10.93
N ALA A 21 -1.72 0.39 11.40
CA ALA A 21 -0.33 0.11 11.03
C ALA A 21 0.21 -1.10 11.79
N ILE A 22 0.90 -2.00 11.08
CA ILE A 22 1.38 -3.27 11.63
C ILE A 22 2.73 -3.18 12.36
N GLY A 23 3.43 -2.04 12.26
CA GLY A 23 4.71 -1.83 12.94
C GLY A 23 5.87 -2.63 12.36
N ASP A 24 5.95 -2.76 11.04
CA ASP A 24 7.08 -3.39 10.38
C ASP A 24 8.22 -2.39 10.13
N PHE A 25 9.45 -2.89 9.94
CA PHE A 25 10.66 -2.08 9.67
C PHE A 25 10.87 -0.93 10.68
N ALA A 26 10.62 -1.20 11.96
CA ALA A 26 10.73 -0.22 13.05
C ALA A 26 9.81 1.00 12.89
N SER A 27 8.77 0.92 12.06
CA SER A 27 7.71 1.92 12.02
C SER A 27 6.76 1.76 13.20
N ALA A 28 6.01 2.81 13.51
CA ALA A 28 4.99 2.74 14.56
C ALA A 28 3.89 1.73 14.22
N ALA A 29 3.38 1.06 15.25
CA ALA A 29 2.18 0.25 15.20
C ALA A 29 1.03 0.97 15.87
N GLY A 30 -0.18 0.84 15.35
CA GLY A 30 -1.38 1.44 15.92
C GLY A 30 -2.34 1.99 14.88
N ASP A 31 -3.44 2.54 15.35
CA ASP A 31 -4.49 3.02 14.47
C ASP A 31 -4.12 4.36 13.82
N LEU A 32 -4.48 4.51 12.55
CA LEU A 32 -4.45 5.78 11.84
C LEU A 32 -5.70 6.59 12.18
N SER A 33 -5.57 7.92 12.24
CA SER A 33 -6.72 8.82 12.38
C SER A 33 -7.50 8.92 11.07
N VAL A 34 -8.32 7.90 10.76
CA VAL A 34 -9.16 7.90 9.56
C VAL A 34 -10.51 8.52 9.88
N PRO A 35 -10.90 9.65 9.24
CA PRO A 35 -12.23 10.22 9.39
C PRO A 35 -13.23 9.41 8.57
N THR A 36 -13.86 8.41 9.20
CA THR A 36 -14.68 7.37 8.55
C THR A 36 -15.73 7.95 7.62
N GLU A 37 -16.53 8.91 8.07
CA GLU A 37 -17.57 9.54 7.24
C GLU A 37 -17.00 10.19 5.97
N LEU A 38 -15.84 10.87 6.09
CA LEU A 38 -15.17 11.48 4.95
C LEU A 38 -14.59 10.43 4.00
N ALA A 39 -14.05 9.34 4.55
CA ALA A 39 -13.53 8.23 3.77
C ALA A 39 -14.65 7.52 2.99
N GLU A 40 -15.79 7.27 3.62
CA GLU A 40 -16.98 6.72 2.97
C GLU A 40 -17.51 7.65 1.87
N ALA A 41 -17.61 8.95 2.15
CA ALA A 41 -18.03 9.94 1.15
C ALA A 41 -17.06 9.98 -0.04
N CYS A 42 -15.75 9.88 0.20
CA CYS A 42 -14.75 9.78 -0.85
C CYS A 42 -14.93 8.51 -1.68
N ALA A 43 -15.11 7.36 -1.03
CA ALA A 43 -15.35 6.08 -1.70
C ALA A 43 -16.60 6.13 -2.60
N HIS A 44 -17.69 6.66 -2.08
CA HIS A 44 -18.92 6.86 -2.85
C HIS A 44 -18.71 7.75 -4.08
N ALA A 45 -18.01 8.88 -3.92
CA ALA A 45 -17.74 9.80 -5.02
C ALA A 45 -16.87 9.16 -6.11
N VAL A 46 -15.86 8.37 -5.72
CA VAL A 46 -14.99 7.64 -6.65
C VAL A 46 -15.76 6.55 -7.40
N ILE A 47 -16.52 5.73 -6.70
CA ILE A 47 -17.32 4.65 -7.30
C ILE A 47 -18.37 5.24 -8.25
N ASN A 48 -19.08 6.28 -7.86
CA ASN A 48 -20.07 6.95 -8.71
C ASN A 48 -19.46 7.61 -9.95
N SER A 49 -18.17 7.87 -9.96
CA SER A 49 -17.45 8.33 -11.15
C SER A 49 -16.97 7.21 -12.08
N GLY A 50 -17.38 5.96 -11.83
CA GLY A 50 -17.09 4.81 -12.68
C GLY A 50 -15.76 4.12 -12.39
N ILE A 51 -15.19 4.31 -11.20
CA ILE A 51 -13.94 3.66 -10.79
C ILE A 51 -14.25 2.54 -9.79
N ASP A 52 -13.88 1.31 -10.13
CA ASP A 52 -14.01 0.17 -9.22
C ASP A 52 -12.99 0.33 -8.07
N LEU A 53 -13.49 0.68 -6.91
CA LEU A 53 -12.73 0.90 -5.69
C LEU A 53 -13.21 -0.07 -4.61
N ALA A 54 -12.30 -0.89 -4.08
CA ALA A 54 -12.59 -1.66 -2.88
C ALA A 54 -12.61 -0.74 -1.64
N VAL A 55 -13.45 -1.06 -0.68
CA VAL A 55 -13.50 -0.37 0.62
C VAL A 55 -13.09 -1.34 1.71
N SER A 56 -12.12 -0.95 2.52
CA SER A 56 -11.65 -1.73 3.66
C SER A 56 -12.06 -1.07 4.97
N TYR A 57 -12.80 -1.80 5.80
CA TYR A 57 -13.20 -1.34 7.13
C TYR A 57 -12.12 -1.56 8.20
N ASN A 58 -11.12 -2.38 7.88
CA ASN A 58 -9.98 -2.66 8.75
C ASN A 58 -8.72 -2.87 7.90
N MET A 59 -8.28 -1.79 7.23
CA MET A 59 -7.12 -1.85 6.36
C MET A 59 -5.85 -2.02 7.20
N GLN A 60 -5.11 -3.10 6.97
CA GLN A 60 -3.78 -3.23 7.54
C GLN A 60 -2.76 -2.54 6.64
N VAL A 61 -2.07 -1.55 7.18
CA VAL A 61 -1.05 -0.79 6.45
C VAL A 61 0.34 -1.09 6.99
N ASP A 62 1.33 -1.02 6.12
CA ASP A 62 2.73 -1.26 6.44
C ASP A 62 3.54 0.05 6.55
N HIS A 63 4.87 -0.09 6.67
CA HIS A 63 5.81 1.03 6.70
C HIS A 63 5.61 2.04 5.56
N GLY A 64 5.11 1.61 4.40
CA GLY A 64 4.85 2.49 3.26
C GLY A 64 3.81 3.58 3.56
N PHE A 65 2.92 3.35 4.52
CA PHE A 65 2.01 4.34 5.08
C PHE A 65 2.54 4.96 6.38
N ALA A 66 3.02 4.12 7.30
CA ALA A 66 3.40 4.56 8.64
C ALA A 66 4.60 5.52 8.62
N GLN A 67 5.68 5.16 7.95
CA GLN A 67 6.90 5.98 7.96
C GLN A 67 6.69 7.41 7.40
N PRO A 68 6.00 7.64 6.26
CA PRO A 68 5.71 9.00 5.83
C PRO A 68 4.92 9.82 6.86
N LEU A 69 3.97 9.20 7.56
CA LEU A 69 3.20 9.86 8.61
C LEU A 69 4.09 10.22 9.81
N GLU A 70 4.96 9.31 10.23
CA GLU A 70 5.88 9.55 11.34
C GLU A 70 6.89 10.65 11.00
N PHE A 71 7.57 10.54 9.86
CA PHE A 71 8.65 11.45 9.50
C PHE A 71 8.18 12.86 9.13
N LEU A 72 7.04 12.97 8.46
CA LEU A 72 6.55 14.26 7.97
C LEU A 72 5.54 14.91 8.91
N LEU A 73 4.77 14.11 9.65
CA LEU A 73 3.65 14.61 10.47
C LEU A 73 3.81 14.30 11.96
N GLY A 74 4.82 13.53 12.34
CA GLY A 74 5.16 13.25 13.73
C GLY A 74 4.33 12.14 14.39
N GLY A 75 3.60 11.34 13.62
CA GLY A 75 2.86 10.17 14.14
C GLY A 75 1.68 9.75 13.27
N LEU A 76 1.11 8.59 13.60
CA LEU A 76 0.02 7.96 12.84
C LEU A 76 -1.32 8.69 12.98
N ASP A 77 -1.53 9.38 14.09
CA ASP A 77 -2.81 9.96 14.52
C ASP A 77 -2.83 11.49 14.56
N ARG A 78 -1.75 12.14 14.13
CA ARG A 78 -1.58 13.61 14.25
C ARG A 78 -2.48 14.41 13.33
N VAL A 79 -2.85 13.84 12.20
CA VAL A 79 -3.74 14.46 11.21
C VAL A 79 -4.71 13.43 10.67
N PRO A 80 -5.91 13.85 10.23
CA PRO A 80 -6.82 12.96 9.53
C PRO A 80 -6.20 12.44 8.23
N VAL A 81 -6.30 11.12 7.98
CA VAL A 81 -5.69 10.43 6.84
C VAL A 81 -6.74 9.65 6.06
N LEU A 82 -6.73 9.74 4.75
CA LEU A 82 -7.44 8.84 3.85
C LEU A 82 -6.42 7.85 3.25
N PRO A 83 -6.30 6.63 3.78
CA PRO A 83 -5.35 5.66 3.27
C PRO A 83 -5.86 5.04 1.97
N VAL A 84 -5.12 5.24 0.89
CA VAL A 84 -5.42 4.71 -0.44
C VAL A 84 -4.33 3.75 -0.87
N PHE A 85 -4.73 2.55 -1.21
CA PHE A 85 -3.86 1.54 -1.77
C PHE A 85 -4.05 1.46 -3.30
N ILE A 86 -2.94 1.48 -4.02
CA ILE A 86 -2.88 1.20 -5.45
C ILE A 86 -2.03 -0.05 -5.64
N ASN A 87 -2.60 -1.08 -6.25
CA ASN A 87 -1.87 -2.31 -6.53
C ASN A 87 -0.83 -2.09 -7.64
N GLY A 88 0.39 -1.84 -7.24
CA GLY A 88 1.52 -1.64 -8.17
C GLY A 88 2.43 -2.86 -8.34
N VAL A 89 2.16 -4.00 -7.66
CA VAL A 89 3.15 -5.08 -7.58
C VAL A 89 2.59 -6.49 -7.79
N ALA A 90 1.35 -6.77 -7.44
CA ALA A 90 0.79 -8.12 -7.52
C ALA A 90 -0.22 -8.22 -8.68
N ALA A 91 0.05 -9.10 -9.65
CA ALA A 91 -0.84 -9.30 -10.78
C ALA A 91 -2.24 -9.82 -10.31
N PRO A 92 -3.33 -9.34 -10.95
CA PRO A 92 -3.39 -8.43 -12.09
C PRO A 92 -3.21 -6.94 -11.69
N LEU A 93 -2.39 -6.22 -12.45
CA LEU A 93 -2.11 -4.80 -12.18
C LEU A 93 -3.11 -3.89 -12.89
N PRO A 94 -3.55 -2.78 -12.26
CA PRO A 94 -4.28 -1.73 -12.97
C PRO A 94 -3.36 -1.06 -14.01
N GLY A 95 -3.93 -0.71 -15.16
CA GLY A 95 -3.23 0.11 -16.13
C GLY A 95 -3.11 1.57 -15.67
N PHE A 96 -2.11 2.28 -16.19
CA PHE A 96 -1.83 3.69 -15.83
C PHE A 96 -3.02 4.63 -16.05
N GLN A 97 -3.74 4.45 -17.15
CA GLN A 97 -4.95 5.23 -17.41
C GLN A 97 -5.99 5.05 -16.28
N ARG A 98 -6.14 3.83 -15.75
CA ARG A 98 -7.06 3.56 -14.63
C ARG A 98 -6.59 4.26 -13.34
N THR A 99 -5.28 4.23 -13.10
CA THR A 99 -4.68 4.93 -11.94
C THR A 99 -4.85 6.45 -12.05
N ARG A 100 -4.66 7.01 -13.25
CA ARG A 100 -4.91 8.43 -13.51
C ARG A 100 -6.37 8.79 -13.26
N LEU A 101 -7.32 7.99 -13.77
CA LEU A 101 -8.74 8.21 -13.55
C LEU A 101 -9.14 8.15 -12.07
N LEU A 102 -8.52 7.26 -11.28
CA LEU A 102 -8.66 7.26 -9.82
C LEU A 102 -8.22 8.60 -9.23
N GLY A 103 -7.04 9.08 -9.60
CA GLY A 103 -6.51 10.36 -9.13
C GLY A 103 -7.41 11.53 -9.49
N GLU A 104 -7.97 11.55 -10.71
CA GLU A 104 -8.92 12.57 -11.15
C GLU A 104 -10.23 12.52 -10.37
N ALA A 105 -10.76 11.32 -10.11
CA ALA A 105 -12.00 11.14 -9.33
C ALA A 105 -11.82 11.61 -7.87
N MET A 106 -10.73 11.21 -7.24
CA MET A 106 -10.37 11.65 -5.90
C MET A 106 -10.14 13.16 -5.86
N GLY A 107 -9.38 13.70 -6.81
CA GLY A 107 -9.10 15.13 -6.89
C GLY A 107 -10.37 15.97 -7.01
N ARG A 108 -11.34 15.54 -7.82
CA ARG A 108 -12.65 16.19 -7.90
C ARG A 108 -13.36 16.22 -6.55
N PHE A 109 -13.39 15.10 -5.85
CA PHE A 109 -13.99 15.04 -4.52
C PHE A 109 -13.24 15.93 -3.52
N LEU A 110 -11.91 15.83 -3.46
CA LEU A 110 -11.09 16.61 -2.53
C LEU A 110 -11.24 18.12 -2.75
N ASN A 111 -11.43 18.57 -3.99
CA ASN A 111 -11.67 19.97 -4.31
C ASN A 111 -13.04 20.50 -3.81
N THR A 112 -13.97 19.63 -3.46
CA THR A 112 -15.24 20.04 -2.83
C THR A 112 -15.08 20.33 -1.33
N LEU A 113 -13.98 19.87 -0.74
CA LEU A 113 -13.73 20.05 0.69
C LEU A 113 -13.17 21.46 0.94
N ASN A 114 -13.74 22.18 1.89
CA ASN A 114 -13.16 23.45 2.36
C ASN A 114 -12.01 23.17 3.36
N LYS A 115 -10.98 22.46 2.90
CA LYS A 115 -9.84 22.01 3.70
C LYS A 115 -8.55 22.12 2.90
N ARG A 116 -7.44 22.31 3.61
CA ARG A 116 -6.11 22.10 3.03
C ARG A 116 -5.83 20.60 2.98
N VAL A 117 -5.48 20.10 1.82
CA VAL A 117 -5.19 18.68 1.59
C VAL A 117 -3.74 18.51 1.17
N LEU A 118 -3.04 17.61 1.85
CA LEU A 118 -1.70 17.15 1.45
C LEU A 118 -1.84 15.76 0.84
N ILE A 119 -1.28 15.56 -0.35
CA ILE A 119 -1.19 14.26 -0.99
C ILE A 119 0.21 13.72 -0.78
N LEU A 120 0.30 12.54 -0.16
CA LEU A 120 1.55 11.82 0.04
C LEU A 120 1.58 10.61 -0.90
N GLY A 121 2.56 10.58 -1.80
CA GLY A 121 2.84 9.42 -2.63
C GLY A 121 3.99 8.61 -2.01
N SER A 122 3.74 7.34 -1.72
CA SER A 122 4.74 6.42 -1.18
C SER A 122 4.86 5.19 -2.08
N GLY A 123 6.08 4.76 -2.35
CA GLY A 123 6.40 3.65 -3.23
C GLY A 123 7.34 4.05 -4.36
N GLY A 124 7.47 3.19 -5.36
CA GLY A 124 8.28 3.43 -6.56
C GLY A 124 7.59 2.90 -7.81
N LEU A 125 7.87 3.49 -8.97
CA LEU A 125 7.24 3.10 -10.23
C LEU A 125 7.69 1.69 -10.66
N SER A 126 8.99 1.47 -10.89
CA SER A 126 9.53 0.16 -11.29
C SER A 126 10.05 -0.67 -10.11
N HIS A 127 9.43 -0.52 -8.96
CA HIS A 127 9.78 -1.31 -7.79
C HIS A 127 9.22 -2.73 -7.91
N GLN A 128 10.12 -3.72 -8.01
CA GLN A 128 9.77 -5.14 -8.09
C GLN A 128 10.20 -5.88 -6.81
N PRO A 129 9.49 -5.72 -5.70
CA PRO A 129 9.78 -6.51 -4.51
C PRO A 129 9.48 -7.99 -4.80
N PRO A 130 10.16 -8.93 -4.11
CA PRO A 130 9.90 -10.37 -4.26
C PRO A 130 8.53 -10.72 -3.66
N VAL A 131 7.48 -10.46 -4.43
CA VAL A 131 6.10 -10.75 -4.05
C VAL A 131 5.82 -12.23 -4.31
N PRO A 132 5.29 -12.99 -3.34
CA PRO A 132 4.90 -14.36 -3.56
C PRO A 132 3.83 -14.45 -4.68
N GLU A 133 4.07 -15.31 -5.64
CA GLU A 133 3.08 -15.64 -6.67
C GLU A 133 2.24 -16.83 -6.20
N LEU A 134 0.92 -16.65 -6.09
CA LEU A 134 0.02 -17.72 -5.65
C LEU A 134 0.13 -19.00 -6.51
N ALA A 135 0.38 -18.85 -7.80
CA ALA A 135 0.54 -19.97 -8.72
C ALA A 135 1.80 -20.82 -8.44
N LYS A 136 2.82 -20.23 -7.82
CA LYS A 136 4.10 -20.86 -7.47
C LYS A 136 4.21 -21.18 -5.98
N ALA A 137 3.24 -20.74 -5.17
CA ALA A 137 3.24 -20.94 -3.73
C ALA A 137 2.95 -22.40 -3.38
N ASP A 138 3.71 -22.97 -2.44
CA ASP A 138 3.38 -24.23 -1.81
C ASP A 138 2.07 -24.14 -0.99
N ALA A 139 1.55 -25.27 -0.53
CA ALA A 139 0.28 -25.32 0.19
C ALA A 139 0.28 -24.45 1.45
N HIS A 140 1.38 -24.47 2.22
CA HIS A 140 1.51 -23.70 3.46
C HIS A 140 1.54 -22.20 3.21
N LEU A 141 2.34 -21.76 2.24
CA LEU A 141 2.39 -20.35 1.84
C LEU A 141 1.04 -19.89 1.27
N ARG A 142 0.42 -20.73 0.44
CA ARG A 142 -0.89 -20.46 -0.16
C ARG A 142 -1.97 -20.27 0.90
N ASP A 143 -2.09 -21.19 1.86
CA ASP A 143 -3.05 -21.10 2.98
C ASP A 143 -2.83 -19.81 3.79
N ARG A 144 -1.59 -19.44 4.03
CA ARG A 144 -1.24 -18.22 4.74
C ARG A 144 -1.67 -16.98 3.96
N LEU A 145 -1.38 -16.94 2.66
CA LEU A 145 -1.71 -15.78 1.81
C LEU A 145 -3.23 -15.60 1.65
N LEU A 146 -3.97 -16.71 1.48
CA LEU A 146 -5.41 -16.70 1.32
C LEU A 146 -6.18 -16.64 2.65
N GLY A 147 -5.55 -17.03 3.75
CA GLY A 147 -6.17 -17.10 5.07
C GLY A 147 -6.41 -15.76 5.77
N GLY A 148 -6.47 -14.66 5.03
CA GLY A 148 -6.82 -13.33 5.57
C GLY A 148 -5.72 -12.70 6.42
N GLY A 149 -4.45 -12.89 6.05
CA GLY A 149 -3.34 -12.17 6.66
C GLY A 149 -2.98 -12.69 8.06
N LYS A 150 -2.93 -14.00 8.24
CA LYS A 150 -2.24 -14.56 9.40
C LYS A 150 -0.84 -13.95 9.43
N GLN A 151 -0.61 -13.09 10.40
CA GLN A 151 0.68 -12.45 10.56
C GLN A 151 1.76 -13.52 10.66
N LEU A 152 2.89 -13.26 10.02
CA LEU A 152 4.06 -14.10 10.22
C LEU A 152 4.36 -14.22 11.72
N PRO A 153 4.76 -15.41 12.21
CA PRO A 153 5.34 -15.53 13.54
C PRO A 153 6.43 -14.46 13.75
N PRO A 154 6.62 -13.95 14.95
CA PRO A 154 7.55 -12.85 15.21
C PRO A 154 8.97 -13.11 14.69
N ASP A 155 9.46 -14.33 14.86
CA ASP A 155 10.76 -14.80 14.39
C ASP A 155 10.88 -14.83 12.86
N GLU A 156 9.86 -15.28 12.15
CA GLU A 156 9.83 -15.25 10.69
C GLU A 156 9.73 -13.83 10.16
N ARG A 157 9.00 -12.95 10.86
CA ARG A 157 8.89 -11.53 10.53
C ARG A 157 10.25 -10.87 10.65
N GLU A 158 10.94 -11.07 11.73
CA GLU A 158 12.27 -10.52 11.98
C GLU A 158 13.27 -11.03 10.94
N LEU A 159 13.31 -12.32 10.67
CA LEU A 159 14.18 -12.88 9.64
C LEU A 159 13.93 -12.30 8.26
N ARG A 160 12.67 -12.08 7.93
CA ARG A 160 12.29 -11.42 6.66
C ARG A 160 12.77 -9.96 6.61
N GLN A 161 12.56 -9.21 7.69
CA GLN A 161 13.03 -7.81 7.77
C GLN A 161 14.55 -7.75 7.62
N GLN A 162 15.29 -8.61 8.30
CA GLN A 162 16.76 -8.69 8.17
C GLN A 162 17.21 -8.98 6.74
N ARG A 163 16.52 -9.88 6.02
CA ARG A 163 16.81 -10.16 4.60
C ARG A 163 16.61 -8.93 3.73
N VAL A 164 15.52 -8.18 3.94
CA VAL A 164 15.25 -6.95 3.18
C VAL A 164 16.27 -5.87 3.50
N ILE A 165 16.60 -5.67 4.77
CA ILE A 165 17.63 -4.71 5.21
C ILE A 165 19.00 -5.07 4.61
N SER A 166 19.36 -6.36 4.62
CA SER A 166 20.61 -6.83 4.02
C SER A 166 20.65 -6.63 2.50
N ALA A 167 19.50 -6.83 1.83
CA ALA A 167 19.39 -6.53 0.40
C ALA A 167 19.51 -5.02 0.12
N ALA A 168 18.89 -4.17 0.92
CA ALA A 168 18.99 -2.73 0.79
C ALA A 168 20.41 -2.22 1.02
N ARG A 169 21.15 -2.79 1.98
CA ARG A 169 22.57 -2.47 2.19
C ARG A 169 23.42 -2.86 0.98
N ARG A 170 23.23 -4.07 0.43
CA ARG A 170 23.94 -4.48 -0.79
C ARG A 170 23.64 -3.56 -1.96
N PHE A 171 22.41 -3.08 -2.09
CA PHE A 171 22.05 -2.10 -3.12
C PHE A 171 22.80 -0.78 -2.97
N THR A 172 23.07 -0.34 -1.73
CA THR A 172 23.87 0.88 -1.49
C THR A 172 25.33 0.71 -1.90
N GLU A 173 25.87 -0.51 -1.75
CA GLU A 173 27.25 -0.87 -2.12
C GLU A 173 27.37 -1.17 -3.62
N ASP A 174 26.39 -1.86 -4.18
CA ASP A 174 26.31 -2.20 -5.61
C ASP A 174 24.84 -2.10 -6.10
N PRO A 175 24.48 -0.97 -6.74
CA PRO A 175 23.13 -0.76 -7.28
C PRO A 175 22.70 -1.80 -8.33
N HIS A 176 23.65 -2.53 -8.92
CA HIS A 176 23.36 -3.60 -9.87
C HIS A 176 23.07 -4.96 -9.20
N SER A 177 23.24 -5.08 -7.89
CA SER A 177 23.01 -6.33 -7.13
C SER A 177 21.54 -6.68 -6.95
N LEU A 178 20.63 -5.75 -7.20
CA LEU A 178 19.18 -5.96 -7.19
C LEU A 178 18.62 -5.90 -8.62
N HIS A 179 17.35 -6.28 -8.75
CA HIS A 179 16.62 -6.13 -10.02
C HIS A 179 16.75 -4.70 -10.54
N PRO A 180 17.22 -4.53 -11.78
CA PRO A 180 17.43 -3.20 -12.32
C PRO A 180 16.08 -2.45 -12.36
N LEU A 181 16.14 -1.18 -11.99
CA LEU A 181 15.07 -0.24 -12.28
C LEU A 181 14.76 -0.32 -13.78
N ASN A 182 13.51 -0.14 -14.15
CA ASN A 182 13.10 -0.12 -15.54
C ASN A 182 12.87 1.32 -16.03
N PRO A 183 13.93 2.07 -16.37
CA PRO A 183 13.80 3.48 -16.74
C PRO A 183 13.00 3.66 -18.02
N VAL A 184 12.98 2.66 -18.91
CA VAL A 184 12.16 2.71 -20.13
C VAL A 184 10.69 2.67 -19.80
N TRP A 185 10.31 1.88 -18.81
CA TRP A 185 8.94 1.80 -18.33
C TRP A 185 8.57 3.04 -17.50
N ASP A 186 9.46 3.50 -16.62
CA ASP A 186 9.26 4.68 -15.79
C ASP A 186 9.07 5.95 -16.63
N ASN A 187 9.80 6.06 -17.75
CA ASN A 187 9.70 7.21 -18.66
C ASN A 187 8.44 7.22 -19.55
N ARG A 188 7.59 6.20 -19.47
CA ARG A 188 6.30 6.17 -20.18
C ARG A 188 5.18 6.84 -19.39
N PHE A 189 5.46 7.26 -18.18
CA PHE A 189 4.60 8.06 -17.33
C PHE A 189 4.73 9.54 -17.62
#